data_422982e86b32d7a1ef7316ae355bf814
#
_entry.id   422982e86b32d7a1ef7316ae355bf814
#
_cell.length_a   1.000
_cell.length_b   1.000
_cell.length_c   1.000
_cell.angle_alpha   90.00
_cell.angle_beta   90.00
_cell.angle_gamma   90.00
#
_symmetry.space_group_name_H-M   'P 1'
#
loop_
_entity.id
_entity.type
_entity.pdbx_description
1 polymer ?
#
loop_
_entity_poly.entity_id
_entity_poly.type
_entity_poly.pdbx_seq_one_letter_code
_entity_poly.pdbx_strand_id
1 'polypeptide(L)'
;HERVFHDETDERYYTDNLNYALSHFNSFKKDTKKTVSYLCKQFEMKKSANEYKRTAVAKTGVVDTNKLFKYKLTEDIFKKVSVVQEGKNHGLVMHLDWSGSMQYQLLDTLKQVYNLIWFCKKCGIPFRVYAFQSGYGYRSTHDEEIKQSENELGFSQDFRLLELFSSRQNAKSLEKSMQLVYTQVFSMNGYRLSHLPEYTLGGTPLAEAVYCTRQIVASMKRVENVTKVNVICLTDGEANPMSYIQSPSDNEIFYQKGDLRTKYLCHQRNKVFFLRDHITGYTRRINTHPNETTK
;
A
#
# COMPACT_ATOMS: atom_id res chain seq x y z
N HIS A 1 -2.71 -3.57 26.36
CA HIS A 1 -3.96 -3.03 26.87
C HIS A 1 -4.53 -4.02 27.88
N GLU A 2 -4.47 -3.66 29.16
CA GLU A 2 -5.23 -4.37 30.18
C GLU A 2 -6.70 -4.07 29.96
N ARG A 3 -7.49 -5.11 29.74
CA ARG A 3 -8.94 -5.01 29.67
C ARG A 3 -9.52 -5.23 31.04
N VAL A 4 -10.44 -4.37 31.41
CA VAL A 4 -11.32 -4.60 32.55
C VAL A 4 -12.52 -5.40 32.05
N PHE A 5 -12.61 -6.67 32.46
CA PHE A 5 -13.80 -7.49 32.25
C PHE A 5 -14.75 -7.25 33.41
N HIS A 6 -16.05 -7.22 33.11
CA HIS A 6 -17.07 -6.99 34.15
C HIS A 6 -17.36 -8.26 34.98
N ASP A 7 -17.06 -9.45 34.38
CA ASP A 7 -17.12 -10.74 35.08
C ASP A 7 -16.27 -11.81 34.35
N GLU A 8 -16.13 -12.98 34.98
CA GLU A 8 -15.39 -14.13 34.45
C GLU A 8 -16.02 -14.71 33.18
N THR A 9 -17.31 -14.54 32.96
CA THR A 9 -18.06 -14.99 31.79
C THR A 9 -17.68 -14.19 30.57
N ASP A 10 -17.54 -12.87 30.71
CA ASP A 10 -17.11 -11.97 29.65
C ASP A 10 -15.65 -12.27 29.21
N GLU A 11 -14.75 -12.52 30.16
CA GLU A 11 -13.36 -12.89 29.90
C GLU A 11 -13.27 -14.21 29.14
N ARG A 12 -14.00 -15.22 29.56
CA ARG A 12 -14.03 -16.54 28.93
C ARG A 12 -14.56 -16.45 27.50
N TYR A 13 -15.67 -15.76 27.31
CA TYR A 13 -16.28 -15.57 25.98
C TYR A 13 -15.34 -14.84 25.02
N TYR A 14 -14.66 -13.80 25.51
CA TYR A 14 -13.64 -13.10 24.72
C TYR A 14 -12.49 -14.01 24.32
N THR A 15 -11.97 -14.78 25.26
CA THR A 15 -10.84 -15.71 25.06
C THR A 15 -11.22 -16.80 24.06
N ASP A 16 -12.42 -17.36 24.15
CA ASP A 16 -12.91 -18.38 23.23
C ASP A 16 -13.05 -17.82 21.80
N ASN A 17 -13.58 -16.64 21.62
CA ASN A 17 -13.68 -15.96 20.32
C ASN A 17 -12.30 -15.62 19.74
N LEU A 18 -11.35 -15.18 20.56
CA LEU A 18 -10.00 -14.91 20.15
C LEU A 18 -9.30 -16.20 19.67
N ASN A 19 -9.43 -17.28 20.44
CA ASN A 19 -8.86 -18.58 20.10
C ASN A 19 -9.48 -19.13 18.80
N TYR A 20 -10.79 -18.94 18.60
CA TYR A 20 -11.46 -19.30 17.37
C TYR A 20 -10.92 -18.52 16.17
N ALA A 21 -10.79 -17.19 16.27
CA ALA A 21 -10.24 -16.35 15.22
C ALA A 21 -8.77 -16.74 14.87
N LEU A 22 -7.96 -17.02 15.88
CA LEU A 22 -6.58 -17.46 15.69
C LEU A 22 -6.49 -18.86 15.06
N SER A 23 -7.37 -19.78 15.43
CA SER A 23 -7.43 -21.11 14.82
C SER A 23 -7.80 -21.02 13.34
N HIS A 24 -8.77 -20.13 13.00
CA HIS A 24 -9.18 -19.86 11.64
C HIS A 24 -8.05 -19.23 10.81
N PHE A 25 -7.30 -18.28 11.37
CA PHE A 25 -6.10 -17.72 10.73
C PHE A 25 -5.04 -18.80 10.46
N ASN A 26 -4.78 -19.66 11.42
CA ASN A 26 -3.78 -20.74 11.28
C ASN A 26 -4.18 -21.76 10.21
N SER A 27 -5.47 -22.15 10.14
CA SER A 27 -6.00 -23.01 9.08
C SER A 27 -5.81 -22.36 7.71
N PHE A 28 -6.24 -21.12 7.54
CA PHE A 28 -6.05 -20.37 6.31
C PHE A 28 -4.57 -20.31 5.88
N LYS A 29 -3.67 -19.99 6.80
CA LYS A 29 -2.22 -19.95 6.54
C LYS A 29 -1.69 -21.31 6.06
N LYS A 30 -2.16 -22.41 6.66
CA LYS A 30 -1.77 -23.78 6.27
C LYS A 30 -2.25 -24.11 4.85
N ASP A 31 -3.49 -23.81 4.55
CA ASP A 31 -4.14 -24.11 3.25
C ASP A 31 -3.46 -23.34 2.11
N THR A 32 -3.14 -22.08 2.36
CA THR A 32 -2.51 -21.19 1.39
C THR A 32 -1.05 -21.54 1.08
N LYS A 33 -0.34 -22.23 1.97
CA LYS A 33 1.09 -22.51 1.85
C LYS A 33 1.48 -23.18 0.52
N LYS A 34 0.65 -24.12 0.03
CA LYS A 34 0.90 -24.81 -1.25
C LYS A 34 0.77 -23.85 -2.43
N THR A 35 -0.28 -23.04 -2.45
CA THR A 35 -0.54 -22.04 -3.51
C THR A 35 0.57 -21.00 -3.58
N VAL A 36 0.97 -20.43 -2.46
CA VAL A 36 2.10 -19.47 -2.39
C VAL A 36 3.39 -20.11 -2.88
N SER A 37 3.67 -21.36 -2.48
CA SER A 37 4.88 -22.08 -2.92
C SER A 37 4.89 -22.31 -4.44
N TYR A 38 3.75 -22.65 -5.01
CA TYR A 38 3.61 -22.81 -6.47
C TYR A 38 3.83 -21.47 -7.20
N LEU A 39 3.21 -20.39 -6.74
CA LEU A 39 3.39 -19.05 -7.32
C LEU A 39 4.85 -18.61 -7.27
N CYS A 40 5.55 -18.83 -6.14
CA CYS A 40 6.96 -18.52 -6.02
C CYS A 40 7.80 -19.32 -7.02
N LYS A 41 7.55 -20.63 -7.19
CA LYS A 41 8.25 -21.44 -8.18
C LYS A 41 8.05 -20.92 -9.60
N GLN A 42 6.81 -20.55 -9.96
CA GLN A 42 6.52 -19.96 -11.28
C GLN A 42 7.23 -18.61 -11.48
N PHE A 43 7.27 -17.78 -10.43
CA PHE A 43 7.97 -16.50 -10.46
C PHE A 43 9.47 -16.67 -10.66
N GLU A 44 10.12 -17.57 -9.89
CA GLU A 44 11.56 -17.83 -10.01
C GLU A 44 11.91 -18.40 -11.39
N MET A 45 11.09 -19.29 -11.94
CA MET A 45 11.29 -19.79 -13.31
C MET A 45 11.24 -18.67 -14.35
N LYS A 46 10.24 -17.77 -14.25
CA LYS A 46 10.13 -16.62 -15.17
C LYS A 46 11.28 -15.63 -14.97
N LYS A 47 11.70 -15.39 -13.73
CA LYS A 47 12.85 -14.54 -13.40
C LYS A 47 14.12 -15.09 -14.04
N SER A 48 14.44 -16.37 -13.83
CA SER A 48 15.62 -17.02 -14.41
C SER A 48 15.58 -17.03 -15.94
N ALA A 49 14.42 -17.27 -16.56
CA ALA A 49 14.27 -17.20 -18.02
C ALA A 49 14.53 -15.78 -18.56
N ASN A 50 14.08 -14.75 -17.85
CA ASN A 50 14.35 -13.37 -18.23
C ASN A 50 15.81 -12.97 -18.01
N GLU A 51 16.46 -13.46 -16.96
CA GLU A 51 17.91 -13.28 -16.73
C GLU A 51 18.71 -13.93 -17.85
N TYR A 52 18.38 -15.17 -18.23
CA TYR A 52 19.02 -15.84 -19.35
C TYR A 52 18.87 -15.07 -20.67
N LYS A 53 17.69 -14.54 -20.98
CA LYS A 53 17.45 -13.72 -22.17
C LYS A 53 18.29 -12.43 -22.19
N ARG A 54 18.63 -11.88 -21.03
CA ARG A 54 19.45 -10.66 -20.88
C ARG A 54 20.94 -10.96 -20.78
N THR A 55 21.31 -12.24 -20.71
CA THR A 55 22.72 -12.64 -20.66
C THR A 55 23.37 -12.35 -22.01
N ALA A 56 24.31 -11.46 -21.99
CA ALA A 56 25.15 -11.17 -23.19
C ALA A 56 26.52 -11.84 -23.04
N VAL A 57 27.01 -12.37 -24.13
CA VAL A 57 28.37 -12.89 -24.18
C VAL A 57 29.29 -11.77 -24.62
N ALA A 58 30.11 -11.28 -23.69
CA ALA A 58 31.11 -10.25 -23.97
C ALA A 58 32.51 -10.88 -24.19
N LYS A 59 33.27 -10.35 -25.12
CA LYS A 59 34.69 -10.67 -25.29
C LYS A 59 35.47 -9.95 -24.19
N THR A 60 36.32 -10.66 -23.45
CA THR A 60 37.05 -10.07 -22.30
C THR A 60 38.29 -9.27 -22.71
N GLY A 61 38.70 -9.30 -23.97
CA GLY A 61 39.98 -8.78 -24.40
C GLY A 61 41.18 -9.68 -24.01
N VAL A 62 40.99 -10.71 -23.20
CA VAL A 62 42.00 -11.69 -22.80
C VAL A 62 41.98 -12.83 -23.83
N VAL A 63 43.14 -13.16 -24.39
CA VAL A 63 43.28 -14.24 -25.39
C VAL A 63 43.04 -15.60 -24.73
N ASP A 64 42.24 -16.44 -25.37
CA ASP A 64 42.07 -17.85 -25.02
C ASP A 64 43.16 -18.67 -25.67
N THR A 65 44.14 -19.09 -24.88
CA THR A 65 45.30 -19.87 -25.33
C THR A 65 44.91 -21.14 -26.10
N ASN A 66 43.77 -21.75 -25.74
CA ASN A 66 43.24 -22.94 -26.41
C ASN A 66 42.69 -22.66 -27.83
N LYS A 67 42.41 -21.39 -28.12
CA LYS A 67 41.89 -20.94 -29.42
C LYS A 67 42.95 -20.20 -30.27
N LEU A 68 44.11 -19.93 -29.70
CA LEU A 68 45.14 -19.14 -30.32
C LEU A 68 45.59 -19.71 -31.67
N PHE A 69 45.60 -21.03 -31.83
CA PHE A 69 45.98 -21.67 -33.10
C PHE A 69 45.05 -21.33 -34.28
N LYS A 70 43.83 -20.82 -33.98
CA LYS A 70 42.84 -20.43 -35.00
C LYS A 70 42.88 -18.94 -35.34
N TYR A 71 43.88 -18.15 -34.89
CA TYR A 71 43.90 -16.70 -35.04
C TYR A 71 43.84 -16.22 -36.48
N LYS A 72 44.35 -17.02 -37.46
CA LYS A 72 44.28 -16.73 -38.86
C LYS A 72 42.93 -17.05 -39.52
N LEU A 73 42.09 -17.84 -38.85
CA LEU A 73 40.82 -18.35 -39.39
C LEU A 73 39.59 -17.68 -38.77
N THR A 74 39.73 -17.15 -37.58
CA THR A 74 38.60 -16.55 -36.86
C THR A 74 39.08 -15.49 -35.89
N GLU A 75 38.29 -14.43 -35.74
CA GLU A 75 38.50 -13.40 -34.71
C GLU A 75 38.02 -13.83 -33.31
N ASP A 76 37.42 -15.03 -33.15
CA ASP A 76 36.88 -15.54 -31.88
C ASP A 76 37.94 -16.23 -31.03
N ILE A 77 39.07 -15.54 -30.84
CA ILE A 77 40.23 -16.00 -30.05
C ILE A 77 40.24 -15.49 -28.61
N PHE A 78 39.27 -14.66 -28.25
CA PHE A 78 39.19 -14.09 -26.90
C PHE A 78 38.32 -14.94 -25.99
N LYS A 79 38.70 -14.97 -24.72
CA LYS A 79 37.83 -15.55 -23.65
C LYS A 79 36.53 -14.78 -23.61
N LYS A 80 35.43 -15.52 -23.52
CA LYS A 80 34.08 -14.96 -23.39
C LYS A 80 33.63 -15.03 -21.94
N VAL A 81 33.01 -13.96 -21.45
CA VAL A 81 32.37 -13.89 -20.15
C VAL A 81 30.90 -13.63 -20.37
N SER A 82 30.08 -14.41 -19.71
CA SER A 82 28.63 -14.14 -19.65
C SER A 82 28.40 -12.99 -18.71
N VAL A 83 27.95 -11.86 -19.23
CA VAL A 83 27.56 -10.68 -18.46
C VAL A 83 26.06 -10.66 -18.38
N VAL A 84 25.52 -10.82 -17.17
CA VAL A 84 24.11 -10.64 -16.90
C VAL A 84 23.88 -9.18 -16.55
N GLN A 85 23.14 -8.46 -17.39
CA GLN A 85 22.75 -7.10 -17.06
C GLN A 85 21.85 -7.13 -15.82
N GLU A 86 22.13 -6.24 -14.86
CA GLU A 86 21.32 -6.11 -13.65
C GLU A 86 19.84 -5.96 -14.00
N GLY A 87 19.04 -6.84 -13.43
CA GLY A 87 17.58 -6.78 -13.53
C GLY A 87 17.04 -5.66 -12.68
N LYS A 88 15.92 -5.08 -13.11
CA LYS A 88 15.20 -4.12 -12.27
C LYS A 88 14.66 -4.82 -11.03
N ASN A 89 15.06 -4.35 -9.86
CA ASN A 89 14.49 -4.79 -8.60
C ASN A 89 13.09 -4.19 -8.45
N HIS A 90 12.13 -5.02 -8.10
CA HIS A 90 10.74 -4.62 -7.95
C HIS A 90 10.36 -4.53 -6.46
N GLY A 91 9.62 -3.48 -6.11
CA GLY A 91 8.94 -3.34 -4.83
C GLY A 91 7.42 -3.31 -5.02
N LEU A 92 6.68 -3.57 -3.96
CA LEU A 92 5.23 -3.60 -3.94
C LEU A 92 4.68 -2.72 -2.82
N VAL A 93 3.79 -1.79 -3.16
CA VAL A 93 2.98 -1.02 -2.21
C VAL A 93 1.53 -1.44 -2.40
N MET A 94 0.86 -1.77 -1.32
CA MET A 94 -0.56 -2.12 -1.31
C MET A 94 -1.31 -1.13 -0.44
N HIS A 95 -2.36 -0.52 -1.00
CA HIS A 95 -3.32 0.30 -0.28
C HIS A 95 -4.61 -0.50 -0.13
N LEU A 96 -5.01 -0.72 1.10
CA LEU A 96 -6.23 -1.42 1.47
C LEU A 96 -7.27 -0.40 1.93
N ASP A 97 -8.41 -0.41 1.29
CA ASP A 97 -9.55 0.41 1.67
C ASP A 97 -10.08 -0.08 3.02
N TRP A 98 -10.14 0.86 3.97
CA TRP A 98 -10.63 0.61 5.33
C TRP A 98 -11.94 1.36 5.57
N SER A 99 -12.82 1.33 4.55
CA SER A 99 -14.12 2.00 4.58
C SER A 99 -15.24 1.10 5.09
N GLY A 100 -16.35 1.72 5.49
CA GLY A 100 -17.54 1.00 5.98
C GLY A 100 -18.16 0.07 4.94
N SER A 101 -18.09 0.40 3.64
CA SER A 101 -18.59 -0.44 2.54
C SER A 101 -17.84 -1.77 2.43
N MET A 102 -16.55 -1.76 2.75
CA MET A 102 -15.68 -2.95 2.73
C MET A 102 -16.00 -3.98 3.81
N GLN A 103 -16.83 -3.68 4.82
CA GLN A 103 -17.02 -4.51 6.00
C GLN A 103 -17.18 -6.00 5.70
N TYR A 104 -18.03 -6.35 4.74
CA TYR A 104 -18.33 -7.76 4.42
C TYR A 104 -17.26 -8.42 3.52
N GLN A 105 -16.47 -7.63 2.79
CA GLN A 105 -15.46 -8.12 1.85
C GLN A 105 -14.05 -8.03 2.43
N LEU A 106 -13.87 -7.27 3.52
CA LEU A 106 -12.57 -6.93 4.07
C LEU A 106 -11.76 -8.15 4.49
N LEU A 107 -12.41 -9.17 5.07
CA LEU A 107 -11.74 -10.40 5.49
C LEU A 107 -11.16 -11.16 4.30
N ASP A 108 -11.90 -11.28 3.20
CA ASP A 108 -11.43 -12.00 2.01
C ASP A 108 -10.38 -11.19 1.26
N THR A 109 -10.52 -9.87 1.19
CA THR A 109 -9.51 -8.97 0.65
C THR A 109 -8.21 -9.06 1.47
N LEU A 110 -8.32 -9.08 2.80
CA LEU A 110 -7.18 -9.25 3.70
C LEU A 110 -6.46 -10.59 3.48
N LYS A 111 -7.21 -11.68 3.25
CA LYS A 111 -6.61 -12.99 2.90
C LYS A 111 -5.80 -12.91 1.60
N GLN A 112 -6.28 -12.17 0.59
CA GLN A 112 -5.52 -11.95 -0.66
C GLN A 112 -4.25 -11.14 -0.40
N VAL A 113 -4.32 -10.09 0.42
CA VAL A 113 -3.15 -9.32 0.84
C VAL A 113 -2.14 -10.22 1.55
N TYR A 114 -2.58 -11.12 2.42
CA TYR A 114 -1.69 -12.07 3.13
C TYR A 114 -1.00 -13.04 2.17
N ASN A 115 -1.70 -13.51 1.16
CA ASN A 115 -1.12 -14.35 0.11
C ASN A 115 0.02 -13.62 -0.62
N LEU A 116 -0.21 -12.34 -0.95
CA LEU A 116 0.81 -11.48 -1.57
C LEU A 116 1.98 -11.19 -0.62
N ILE A 117 1.73 -10.96 0.67
CA ILE A 117 2.78 -10.76 1.68
C ILE A 117 3.68 -12.00 1.77
N TRP A 118 3.09 -13.19 1.90
CA TRP A 118 3.86 -14.43 1.98
C TRP A 118 4.62 -14.73 0.69
N PHE A 119 4.01 -14.44 -0.46
CA PHE A 119 4.68 -14.51 -1.76
C PHE A 119 5.88 -13.56 -1.82
N CYS A 120 5.67 -12.26 -1.53
CA CYS A 120 6.74 -11.26 -1.55
C CYS A 120 7.88 -11.63 -0.59
N LYS A 121 7.54 -12.06 0.65
CA LYS A 121 8.52 -12.48 1.63
C LYS A 121 9.35 -13.68 1.15
N LYS A 122 8.71 -14.67 0.53
CA LYS A 122 9.38 -15.87 0.02
C LYS A 122 10.27 -15.57 -1.19
N CYS A 123 9.85 -14.64 -2.06
CA CYS A 123 10.59 -14.24 -3.25
C CYS A 123 11.58 -13.09 -3.00
N GLY A 124 11.72 -12.61 -1.76
CA GLY A 124 12.62 -11.50 -1.42
C GLY A 124 12.20 -10.15 -2.03
N ILE A 125 10.92 -9.96 -2.31
CA ILE A 125 10.39 -8.72 -2.87
C ILE A 125 10.04 -7.77 -1.72
N PRO A 126 10.65 -6.56 -1.64
CA PRO A 126 10.27 -5.55 -0.66
C PRO A 126 8.81 -5.12 -0.84
N PHE A 127 8.08 -5.01 0.28
CA PHE A 127 6.68 -4.60 0.26
C PHE A 127 6.33 -3.71 1.45
N ARG A 128 5.30 -2.88 1.28
CA ARG A 128 4.61 -2.13 2.34
C ARG A 128 3.11 -2.17 2.10
N VAL A 129 2.34 -2.34 3.16
CA VAL A 129 0.89 -2.40 3.13
C VAL A 129 0.32 -1.33 4.03
N TYR A 130 -0.53 -0.51 3.49
CA TYR A 130 -1.21 0.58 4.18
C TYR A 130 -2.71 0.38 4.12
N ALA A 131 -3.39 0.67 5.22
CA ALA A 131 -4.83 0.90 5.21
C ALA A 131 -5.09 2.40 5.14
N PHE A 132 -6.04 2.84 4.32
CA PHE A 132 -6.47 4.22 4.24
C PHE A 132 -7.93 4.35 4.66
N GLN A 133 -8.20 5.38 5.44
CA GLN A 133 -9.54 5.69 5.95
C GLN A 133 -9.65 7.18 6.30
N SER A 134 -10.89 7.67 6.37
CA SER A 134 -11.22 8.91 7.07
C SER A 134 -12.11 8.55 8.27
N GLY A 135 -11.54 8.66 9.48
CA GLY A 135 -12.24 8.26 10.69
C GLY A 135 -13.25 9.32 11.15
N TYR A 136 -14.42 8.87 11.60
CA TYR A 136 -15.36 9.75 12.27
C TYR A 136 -14.94 9.93 13.73
N GLY A 137 -14.37 11.11 14.05
CA GLY A 137 -14.31 11.59 15.43
C GLY A 137 -13.20 11.05 16.34
N TYR A 138 -12.35 10.13 15.91
CA TYR A 138 -11.19 9.73 16.71
C TYR A 138 -9.97 10.54 16.34
N ARG A 139 -9.69 11.60 17.08
CA ARG A 139 -8.38 12.28 17.06
C ARG A 139 -7.51 11.66 18.14
N SER A 140 -6.36 11.16 17.78
CA SER A 140 -5.31 10.87 18.76
C SER A 140 -4.86 12.20 19.37
N THR A 141 -4.59 12.22 20.67
CA THR A 141 -4.01 13.39 21.35
C THR A 141 -2.63 13.78 20.83
N HIS A 142 -2.05 12.96 19.94
CA HIS A 142 -0.75 13.15 19.32
C HIS A 142 -0.83 13.45 17.81
N ASP A 143 -2.05 13.57 17.24
CA ASP A 143 -2.19 13.90 15.83
C ASP A 143 -1.84 15.39 15.63
N GLU A 144 -0.78 15.66 14.87
CA GLU A 144 -0.46 17.01 14.42
C GLU A 144 -1.50 17.47 13.40
N GLU A 145 -1.93 18.72 13.49
CA GLU A 145 -2.82 19.31 12.50
C GLU A 145 -2.11 19.41 11.15
N ILE A 146 -2.78 18.95 10.09
CA ILE A 146 -2.27 19.08 8.74
C ILE A 146 -2.32 20.56 8.37
N LYS A 147 -1.14 21.17 8.24
CA LYS A 147 -1.02 22.56 7.76
C LYS A 147 -1.32 22.60 6.27
N GLN A 148 -2.31 23.40 5.91
CA GLN A 148 -2.78 23.54 4.53
C GLN A 148 -2.84 25.01 4.17
N SER A 149 -2.55 25.34 2.91
CA SER A 149 -2.59 26.69 2.40
C SER A 149 -3.77 26.87 1.43
N GLU A 150 -4.16 28.12 1.20
CA GLU A 150 -5.22 28.43 0.25
C GLU A 150 -4.88 27.94 -1.17
N ASN A 151 -5.89 27.42 -1.88
CA ASN A 151 -5.77 26.83 -3.22
C ASN A 151 -4.95 25.54 -3.32
N GLU A 152 -4.61 24.91 -2.19
CA GLU A 152 -4.03 23.57 -2.17
C GLU A 152 -5.13 22.50 -2.17
N LEU A 153 -4.74 21.27 -2.51
CA LEU A 153 -5.61 20.10 -2.29
C LEU A 153 -5.94 19.99 -0.81
N GLY A 154 -7.23 19.92 -0.53
CA GLY A 154 -7.72 19.76 0.85
C GLY A 154 -7.59 18.32 1.29
N PHE A 155 -6.85 18.09 2.36
CA PHE A 155 -6.84 16.82 3.07
C PHE A 155 -7.85 16.88 4.21
N SER A 156 -8.63 15.81 4.35
CA SER A 156 -9.47 15.66 5.53
C SER A 156 -8.59 15.59 6.78
N GLN A 157 -8.94 16.34 7.83
CA GLN A 157 -8.25 16.26 9.13
C GLN A 157 -8.37 14.87 9.76
N ASP A 158 -9.39 14.11 9.35
CA ASP A 158 -9.61 12.74 9.80
C ASP A 158 -8.95 11.69 8.89
N PHE A 159 -8.20 12.13 7.86
CA PHE A 159 -7.46 11.23 6.98
C PHE A 159 -6.40 10.47 7.76
N ARG A 160 -6.35 9.16 7.55
CA ARG A 160 -5.38 8.25 8.14
C ARG A 160 -4.83 7.29 7.12
N LEU A 161 -3.53 7.09 7.20
CA LEU A 161 -2.80 6.10 6.43
C LEU A 161 -1.99 5.24 7.41
N LEU A 162 -2.53 4.07 7.72
CA LEU A 162 -1.96 3.14 8.72
C LEU A 162 -1.01 2.16 8.03
N GLU A 163 0.27 2.14 8.38
CA GLU A 163 1.19 1.09 7.92
C GLU A 163 0.88 -0.20 8.69
N LEU A 164 0.21 -1.14 8.03
CA LEU A 164 -0.17 -2.42 8.64
C LEU A 164 1.00 -3.41 8.63
N PHE A 165 1.65 -3.54 7.47
CA PHE A 165 2.70 -4.55 7.26
C PHE A 165 3.83 -4.00 6.40
N SER A 166 5.06 -4.44 6.72
CA SER A 166 6.24 -4.05 5.95
C SER A 166 7.26 -5.19 5.91
N SER A 167 7.96 -5.32 4.78
CA SER A 167 9.09 -6.24 4.64
C SER A 167 10.24 -5.96 5.61
N ARG A 168 10.28 -4.76 6.22
CA ARG A 168 11.25 -4.35 7.25
C ARG A 168 11.01 -5.01 8.61
N GLN A 169 9.78 -5.49 8.85
CA GLN A 169 9.47 -6.21 10.08
C GLN A 169 10.15 -7.56 10.09
N ASN A 170 10.68 -7.96 11.25
CA ASN A 170 11.16 -9.32 11.43
C ASN A 170 9.99 -10.34 11.35
N ALA A 171 10.31 -11.61 11.13
CA ALA A 171 9.29 -12.65 10.90
C ALA A 171 8.26 -12.76 12.03
N LYS A 172 8.72 -12.66 13.28
CA LYS A 172 7.87 -12.78 14.47
C LYS A 172 6.95 -11.57 14.65
N SER A 173 7.49 -10.36 14.42
CA SER A 173 6.70 -9.13 14.48
C SER A 173 5.65 -9.08 13.38
N LEU A 174 6.02 -9.42 12.14
CA LEU A 174 5.08 -9.47 11.02
C LEU A 174 3.95 -10.47 11.28
N GLU A 175 4.26 -11.66 11.78
CA GLU A 175 3.25 -12.68 12.12
C GLU A 175 2.28 -12.17 13.18
N LYS A 176 2.78 -11.53 14.24
CA LYS A 176 1.93 -10.93 15.28
C LYS A 176 1.05 -9.81 14.74
N SER A 177 1.59 -8.95 13.87
CA SER A 177 0.81 -7.88 13.22
C SER A 177 -0.29 -8.47 12.33
N MET A 178 0.01 -9.54 11.57
CA MET A 178 -0.98 -10.23 10.74
C MET A 178 -2.08 -10.86 11.60
N GLN A 179 -1.75 -11.51 12.70
CA GLN A 179 -2.72 -12.06 13.65
C GLN A 179 -3.60 -10.97 14.24
N LEU A 180 -3.02 -9.84 14.67
CA LEU A 180 -3.76 -8.72 15.24
C LEU A 180 -4.78 -8.16 14.23
N VAL A 181 -4.31 -7.81 13.01
CA VAL A 181 -5.21 -7.24 11.99
C VAL A 181 -6.28 -8.25 11.57
N TYR A 182 -5.92 -9.54 11.49
CA TYR A 182 -6.89 -10.60 11.19
C TYR A 182 -7.99 -10.69 12.24
N THR A 183 -7.64 -10.66 13.52
CA THR A 183 -8.61 -10.71 14.62
C THR A 183 -9.50 -9.47 14.66
N GLN A 184 -8.96 -8.28 14.35
CA GLN A 184 -9.75 -7.05 14.25
C GLN A 184 -10.79 -7.14 13.13
N VAL A 185 -10.39 -7.57 11.93
CA VAL A 185 -11.31 -7.74 10.79
C VAL A 185 -12.30 -8.87 11.03
N PHE A 186 -11.87 -9.98 11.63
CA PHE A 186 -12.74 -11.10 11.97
C PHE A 186 -13.85 -10.68 12.94
N SER A 187 -13.54 -9.82 13.90
CA SER A 187 -14.52 -9.31 14.86
C SER A 187 -15.60 -8.43 14.24
N MET A 188 -15.29 -7.75 13.12
CA MET A 188 -16.27 -6.92 12.39
C MET A 188 -17.42 -7.74 11.79
N ASN A 189 -17.23 -9.05 11.61
CA ASN A 189 -18.23 -9.98 11.07
C ASN A 189 -19.13 -10.62 12.14
N GLY A 190 -19.33 -9.93 13.27
CA GLY A 190 -20.31 -10.34 14.30
C GLY A 190 -19.73 -11.10 15.49
N TYR A 191 -18.43 -11.34 15.52
CA TYR A 191 -17.77 -11.90 16.69
C TYR A 191 -17.46 -10.78 17.68
N ARG A 192 -17.91 -10.90 18.92
CA ARG A 192 -17.69 -9.88 19.98
C ARG A 192 -16.24 -9.90 20.47
N LEU A 193 -15.34 -9.42 19.61
CA LEU A 193 -13.99 -9.06 19.98
C LEU A 193 -13.93 -7.53 20.08
N SER A 194 -13.11 -7.01 20.97
CA SER A 194 -12.97 -5.56 21.08
C SER A 194 -12.21 -5.00 19.87
N HIS A 195 -12.78 -3.98 19.29
CA HIS A 195 -12.10 -3.17 18.31
C HIS A 195 -11.13 -2.19 18.96
N LEU A 196 -9.95 -2.10 18.41
CA LEU A 196 -9.08 -0.97 18.66
C LEU A 196 -9.63 0.22 17.85
N PRO A 197 -9.78 1.40 18.47
CA PRO A 197 -10.37 2.57 17.80
C PRO A 197 -9.69 2.93 16.47
N GLU A 198 -8.39 2.67 16.36
CA GLU A 198 -7.59 2.93 15.16
C GLU A 198 -8.01 2.08 13.96
N TYR A 199 -8.66 0.93 14.21
CA TYR A 199 -9.15 0.01 13.17
C TYR A 199 -10.65 0.16 12.88
N THR A 200 -11.29 1.21 13.40
CA THR A 200 -12.69 1.50 13.08
C THR A 200 -12.81 1.85 11.59
N LEU A 201 -13.80 1.27 10.91
CA LEU A 201 -14.05 1.57 9.49
C LEU A 201 -14.57 3.00 9.34
N GLY A 202 -14.12 3.67 8.26
CA GLY A 202 -14.45 5.06 7.98
C GLY A 202 -14.91 5.30 6.55
N GLY A 203 -14.58 6.47 6.01
CA GLY A 203 -14.80 6.81 4.61
C GLY A 203 -13.64 6.37 3.71
N THR A 204 -13.73 6.70 2.42
CA THR A 204 -12.82 6.24 1.35
C THR A 204 -11.97 7.39 0.79
N PRO A 205 -10.96 7.91 1.50
CA PRO A 205 -10.08 9.00 1.03
C PRO A 205 -8.99 8.47 0.08
N LEU A 206 -9.39 7.89 -1.03
CA LEU A 206 -8.47 7.26 -1.98
C LEU A 206 -7.53 8.28 -2.64
N ALA A 207 -8.01 9.49 -2.94
CA ALA A 207 -7.22 10.53 -3.57
C ALA A 207 -6.03 10.94 -2.69
N GLU A 208 -6.27 11.12 -1.40
CA GLU A 208 -5.27 11.43 -0.38
C GLU A 208 -4.25 10.29 -0.23
N ALA A 209 -4.72 9.04 -0.21
CA ALA A 209 -3.86 7.86 -0.14
C ALA A 209 -2.94 7.76 -1.36
N VAL A 210 -3.46 8.01 -2.57
CA VAL A 210 -2.68 8.03 -3.81
C VAL A 210 -1.65 9.17 -3.78
N TYR A 211 -2.02 10.35 -3.30
CA TYR A 211 -1.09 11.47 -3.15
C TYR A 211 0.08 11.13 -2.23
N CYS A 212 -0.19 10.54 -1.07
CA CYS A 212 0.84 10.09 -0.12
C CYS A 212 1.74 8.99 -0.69
N THR A 213 1.26 8.21 -1.66
CA THR A 213 2.03 7.14 -2.31
C THR A 213 3.34 7.64 -2.91
N ARG A 214 3.39 8.88 -3.40
CA ARG A 214 4.61 9.48 -3.94
C ARG A 214 5.76 9.46 -2.94
N GLN A 215 5.50 9.86 -1.70
CA GLN A 215 6.50 9.85 -0.63
C GLN A 215 6.89 8.43 -0.22
N ILE A 216 5.91 7.53 -0.16
CA ILE A 216 6.14 6.11 0.14
C ILE A 216 7.06 5.48 -0.91
N VAL A 217 6.77 5.68 -2.20
CA VAL A 217 7.57 5.17 -3.31
C VAL A 217 8.99 5.74 -3.29
N ALA A 218 9.14 7.06 -3.06
CA ALA A 218 10.46 7.70 -2.94
C ALA A 218 11.27 7.12 -1.77
N SER A 219 10.63 6.95 -0.61
CA SER A 219 11.23 6.32 0.57
C SER A 219 11.64 4.87 0.29
N MET A 220 10.76 4.10 -0.37
CA MET A 220 11.01 2.69 -0.68
C MET A 220 12.17 2.52 -1.66
N LYS A 221 12.25 3.36 -2.69
CA LYS A 221 13.40 3.37 -3.62
C LYS A 221 14.73 3.66 -2.92
N ARG A 222 14.71 4.59 -1.96
CA ARG A 222 15.92 4.99 -1.22
C ARG A 222 16.34 3.95 -0.17
N VAL A 223 15.39 3.40 0.58
CA VAL A 223 15.67 2.53 1.75
C VAL A 223 15.84 1.08 1.35
N GLU A 224 14.95 0.56 0.48
CA GLU A 224 14.96 -0.84 0.04
C GLU A 224 15.71 -1.04 -1.29
N ASN A 225 16.30 0.01 -1.86
CA ASN A 225 17.09 -0.01 -3.11
C ASN A 225 16.35 -0.67 -4.28
N VAL A 226 15.05 -0.35 -4.44
CA VAL A 226 14.22 -0.84 -5.54
C VAL A 226 14.16 0.16 -6.69
N THR A 227 14.25 -0.33 -7.93
CA THR A 227 14.21 0.53 -9.13
C THR A 227 12.79 0.79 -9.59
N LYS A 228 11.89 -0.19 -9.42
CA LYS A 228 10.50 -0.11 -9.83
C LYS A 228 9.59 -0.49 -8.67
N VAL A 229 8.61 0.36 -8.36
CA VAL A 229 7.59 0.08 -7.35
C VAL A 229 6.24 -0.03 -8.07
N ASN A 230 5.56 -1.14 -7.84
CA ASN A 230 4.18 -1.33 -8.26
C ASN A 230 3.27 -0.94 -7.09
N VAL A 231 2.21 -0.21 -7.40
CA VAL A 231 1.21 0.21 -6.41
C VAL A 231 -0.10 -0.46 -6.75
N ILE A 232 -0.71 -1.11 -5.77
CA ILE A 232 -2.01 -1.77 -5.89
C ILE A 232 -2.95 -1.14 -4.88
N CYS A 233 -4.08 -0.62 -5.35
CA CYS A 233 -5.18 -0.17 -4.50
C CYS A 233 -6.28 -1.22 -4.53
N LEU A 234 -6.72 -1.66 -3.35
CA LEU A 234 -7.77 -2.64 -3.14
C LEU A 234 -8.95 -1.90 -2.50
N THR A 235 -9.98 -1.64 -3.29
CA THR A 235 -11.18 -0.89 -2.89
C THR A 235 -12.40 -1.49 -3.57
N ASP A 236 -13.58 -1.36 -2.99
CA ASP A 236 -14.86 -1.84 -3.51
C ASP A 236 -15.73 -0.72 -4.10
N GLY A 237 -15.30 0.53 -3.97
CA GLY A 237 -16.18 1.63 -4.26
C GLY A 237 -15.55 2.90 -4.80
N GLU A 238 -16.40 3.91 -4.86
CA GLU A 238 -16.02 5.25 -5.27
C GLU A 238 -15.27 5.95 -4.14
N ALA A 239 -14.23 6.70 -4.55
CA ALA A 239 -13.48 7.54 -3.62
C ALA A 239 -14.34 8.71 -3.12
N ASN A 240 -14.04 9.19 -1.91
CA ASN A 240 -14.58 10.46 -1.45
C ASN A 240 -14.23 11.57 -2.44
N PRO A 241 -15.13 12.55 -2.65
CA PRO A 241 -14.86 13.67 -3.54
C PRO A 241 -13.60 14.42 -3.11
N MET A 242 -12.75 14.78 -4.08
CA MET A 242 -11.60 15.65 -3.84
C MET A 242 -12.05 17.01 -3.33
N SER A 243 -11.28 17.56 -2.41
CA SER A 243 -11.49 18.88 -1.85
C SER A 243 -10.30 19.81 -2.09
N TYR A 244 -10.52 21.11 -1.90
CA TYR A 244 -9.48 22.13 -1.93
C TYR A 244 -9.69 23.12 -0.78
N ILE A 245 -8.65 23.82 -0.42
CA ILE A 245 -8.67 24.82 0.65
C ILE A 245 -9.00 26.20 0.07
N GLN A 246 -9.95 26.87 0.68
CA GLN A 246 -10.35 28.22 0.32
C GLN A 246 -10.54 29.07 1.58
N SER A 247 -10.13 30.35 1.50
CA SER A 247 -10.50 31.34 2.51
C SER A 247 -12.02 31.56 2.53
N PRO A 248 -12.63 31.81 3.70
CA PRO A 248 -14.04 32.14 3.81
C PRO A 248 -14.38 33.38 2.96
N SER A 249 -15.53 33.37 2.29
CA SER A 249 -16.04 34.57 1.61
C SER A 249 -16.65 35.54 2.63
N ASP A 250 -16.62 36.85 2.33
CA ASP A 250 -17.12 37.92 3.20
C ASP A 250 -18.61 37.75 3.60
N ASN A 251 -19.35 36.92 2.89
CA ASN A 251 -20.78 36.63 3.14
C ASN A 251 -21.02 35.46 4.09
N GLU A 252 -19.97 34.81 4.56
CA GLU A 252 -20.08 33.65 5.50
C GLU A 252 -19.98 34.16 6.94
N ILE A 253 -21.11 34.56 7.54
CA ILE A 253 -21.28 35.32 8.79
C ILE A 253 -20.78 34.56 10.05
N PHE A 254 -20.59 33.25 9.97
CA PHE A 254 -20.36 32.40 11.17
C PHE A 254 -18.89 32.06 11.46
N TYR A 255 -17.92 32.67 10.77
CA TYR A 255 -16.53 32.27 10.88
C TYR A 255 -15.60 33.47 11.05
N GLN A 256 -14.55 33.26 11.85
CA GLN A 256 -13.55 34.29 12.07
C GLN A 256 -12.77 34.55 10.77
N LYS A 257 -12.47 35.80 10.49
CA LYS A 257 -11.72 36.22 9.32
C LYS A 257 -10.31 35.61 9.39
N GLY A 258 -10.00 34.72 8.44
CA GLY A 258 -8.70 34.04 8.35
C GLY A 258 -8.74 32.51 8.47
N ASP A 259 -9.89 31.94 8.84
CA ASP A 259 -10.02 30.48 8.88
C ASP A 259 -10.08 29.87 7.47
N LEU A 260 -9.18 28.95 7.19
CA LEU A 260 -9.19 28.19 5.94
C LEU A 260 -10.24 27.08 5.99
N ARG A 261 -10.87 26.82 4.84
CA ARG A 261 -11.93 25.82 4.72
C ARG A 261 -11.72 24.85 3.59
N THR A 262 -12.14 23.63 3.84
CA THR A 262 -12.20 22.59 2.84
C THR A 262 -13.51 22.68 2.05
N LYS A 263 -13.42 22.85 0.73
CA LYS A 263 -14.56 22.81 -0.19
C LYS A 263 -14.41 21.68 -1.20
N TYR A 264 -15.49 20.93 -1.41
CA TYR A 264 -15.48 19.84 -2.39
C TYR A 264 -15.55 20.38 -3.83
N LEU A 265 -14.69 19.87 -4.69
CA LEU A 265 -14.65 20.22 -6.12
C LEU A 265 -15.97 19.92 -6.83
N CYS A 266 -16.60 18.79 -6.51
CA CYS A 266 -17.87 18.38 -7.12
C CYS A 266 -19.04 19.34 -6.86
N HIS A 267 -18.98 20.16 -5.80
CA HIS A 267 -20.02 21.13 -5.50
C HIS A 267 -19.85 22.46 -6.25
N GLN A 268 -18.76 22.64 -7.00
CA GLN A 268 -18.41 23.89 -7.68
C GLN A 268 -18.74 23.85 -9.19
N ARG A 269 -20.01 23.65 -9.55
CA ARG A 269 -20.46 23.39 -10.93
C ARG A 269 -20.06 24.44 -11.97
N ASN A 270 -19.85 25.69 -11.55
CA ASN A 270 -19.53 26.80 -12.44
C ASN A 270 -18.07 27.24 -12.45
N LYS A 271 -17.18 26.45 -11.82
CA LYS A 271 -15.74 26.74 -11.77
C LYS A 271 -14.97 25.73 -12.59
N VAL A 272 -13.91 26.18 -13.22
CA VAL A 272 -12.93 25.31 -13.89
C VAL A 272 -11.71 25.22 -12.99
N PHE A 273 -11.29 24.01 -12.70
CA PHE A 273 -10.13 23.76 -11.87
C PHE A 273 -9.00 23.14 -12.69
N PHE A 274 -7.77 23.47 -12.30
CA PHE A 274 -6.56 22.90 -12.86
C PHE A 274 -5.71 22.38 -11.72
N LEU A 275 -5.37 21.10 -11.77
CA LEU A 275 -4.38 20.51 -10.88
C LEU A 275 -2.99 20.73 -11.47
N ARG A 276 -2.11 21.37 -10.71
CA ARG A 276 -0.73 21.61 -11.11
C ARG A 276 0.23 20.94 -10.13
N ASP A 277 1.12 20.13 -10.67
CA ASP A 277 2.28 19.64 -9.91
C ASP A 277 3.33 20.75 -9.84
N HIS A 278 3.60 21.27 -8.66
CA HIS A 278 4.55 22.36 -8.46
C HIS A 278 6.01 21.99 -8.76
N ILE A 279 6.34 20.71 -8.76
CA ILE A 279 7.71 20.23 -9.04
C ILE A 279 7.95 20.08 -10.53
N THR A 280 7.01 19.43 -11.24
CA THR A 280 7.16 19.17 -12.69
C THR A 280 6.55 20.26 -13.56
N GLY A 281 5.70 21.13 -12.99
CA GLY A 281 4.91 22.12 -13.71
C GLY A 281 3.76 21.52 -14.54
N TYR A 282 3.60 20.21 -14.53
CA TYR A 282 2.51 19.54 -15.24
C TYR A 282 1.15 20.04 -14.75
N THR A 283 0.30 20.42 -15.68
CA THR A 283 -1.03 20.96 -15.37
C THR A 283 -2.10 20.18 -16.11
N ARG A 284 -3.14 19.77 -15.39
CA ARG A 284 -4.30 19.07 -15.95
C ARG A 284 -5.59 19.74 -15.51
N ARG A 285 -6.51 19.92 -16.46
CA ARG A 285 -7.88 20.36 -16.17
C ARG A 285 -8.63 19.24 -15.44
N ILE A 286 -9.33 19.58 -14.36
CA ILE A 286 -10.19 18.67 -13.61
C ILE A 286 -11.65 18.99 -13.99
N ASN A 287 -12.39 17.96 -14.34
CA ASN A 287 -13.83 18.07 -14.50
C ASN A 287 -14.49 18.04 -13.12
N THR A 288 -15.44 18.95 -12.90
CA THR A 288 -16.13 19.07 -11.62
C THR A 288 -17.43 18.26 -11.57
N HIS A 289 -17.68 17.39 -12.56
CA HIS A 289 -18.83 16.51 -12.54
C HIS A 289 -18.67 15.47 -11.41
N PRO A 290 -19.71 15.21 -10.58
CA PRO A 290 -19.61 14.32 -9.43
C PRO A 290 -19.02 12.94 -9.76
N ASN A 291 -19.32 12.40 -10.93
CA ASN A 291 -18.87 11.08 -11.39
C ASN A 291 -17.49 11.08 -12.08
N GLU A 292 -16.84 12.23 -12.24
CA GLU A 292 -15.57 12.35 -12.96
C GLU A 292 -14.41 12.82 -12.07
N THR A 293 -14.70 13.36 -10.88
CA THR A 293 -13.67 13.80 -9.92
C THR A 293 -12.97 12.63 -9.24
N THR A 294 -13.52 11.43 -9.35
CA THR A 294 -13.00 10.19 -8.76
C THR A 294 -12.45 9.22 -9.81
N LYS A 295 -12.54 9.53 -11.09
CA LYS A 295 -11.90 8.80 -12.19
C LYS A 295 -10.63 9.53 -12.62
#